data_77a05219080d4e6bd19c57d71d206cc5
#
_entry.id   77a05219080d4e6bd19c57d71d206cc5
#
_cell.length_a   1.000
_cell.length_b   1.000
_cell.length_c   1.000
_cell.angle_alpha   90.00
_cell.angle_beta   90.00
_cell.angle_gamma   90.00
#
_symmetry.space_group_name_H-M   'P 1'
#
loop_
_entity.id
_entity.type
_entity.pdbx_description
1 polymer ?
#
loop_
_entity_poly.entity_id
_entity_poly.type
_entity_poly.pdbx_seq_one_letter_code
_entity_poly.pdbx_strand_id
1 'polypeptide(L)'
;MTLVLTLFLAACTNTGTLEYSPQEILNNAIQETTDLTSYYAEYNMDLGDGTIVTVKQWKKNNKIYTEVEDNNSKSIALNDGNQIISYLPDEKTASVFDLGNGEEEFIMPTLKEQVMNMYEFIKDSHEITIGEDEKIAGHDTYHLIAKAKKKGTLMGDMEIWVDKKTWMPLKTTSVSGDMTSTTEYTKYEPNAKIEDLVFVLDFPEDVTITEETVDLPTNITLEEAKLLHQSFLVLPESTGYSIDTIEDFHMEDTNEISINYVKNNELQFTMSIFKPLEPLTDNADEEAITVRGIQGSIFEMGTFRLIQWDENGLRYNIMIENPELSNDDILALAEQMELVQ
;
A
#
# COMPACT_ATOMS: atom_id res chain seq x y z
N MET A 1 7.36 -57.47 -53.34
CA MET A 1 6.31 -56.98 -52.44
C MET A 1 6.98 -56.49 -51.18
N THR A 2 7.33 -55.18 -51.15
CA THR A 2 8.17 -54.55 -50.12
C THR A 2 7.29 -53.86 -49.10
N LEU A 3 7.28 -54.35 -47.87
CA LEU A 3 6.45 -53.84 -46.77
C LEU A 3 7.17 -52.63 -46.12
N VAL A 4 6.65 -51.42 -46.30
CA VAL A 4 7.16 -50.22 -45.64
C VAL A 4 6.48 -50.11 -44.28
N LEU A 5 7.25 -50.26 -43.22
CA LEU A 5 6.82 -50.11 -41.83
C LEU A 5 7.00 -48.64 -41.42
N THR A 6 5.91 -47.87 -41.38
CA THR A 6 5.90 -46.50 -40.89
C THR A 6 5.81 -46.51 -39.35
N LEU A 7 6.91 -46.12 -38.67
CA LEU A 7 6.95 -45.84 -37.25
C LEU A 7 6.30 -44.46 -36.99
N PHE A 8 5.12 -44.46 -36.38
CA PHE A 8 4.57 -43.24 -35.75
C PHE A 8 5.29 -42.98 -34.41
N LEU A 9 6.12 -41.96 -34.39
CA LEU A 9 6.60 -41.34 -33.15
C LEU A 9 5.48 -40.51 -32.57
N ALA A 10 4.76 -41.06 -31.60
CA ALA A 10 3.89 -40.25 -30.72
C ALA A 10 4.78 -39.41 -29.81
N ALA A 11 5.02 -38.16 -30.16
CA ALA A 11 5.54 -37.16 -29.25
C ALA A 11 4.39 -36.85 -28.25
N CYS A 12 4.48 -37.42 -27.04
CA CYS A 12 3.70 -36.94 -25.93
C CYS A 12 4.25 -35.57 -25.55
N THR A 13 3.67 -34.51 -26.09
CA THR A 13 3.78 -33.19 -25.48
C THR A 13 2.98 -33.26 -24.18
N ASN A 14 3.68 -33.33 -23.07
CA ASN A 14 3.12 -33.22 -21.75
C ASN A 14 2.76 -31.73 -21.56
N THR A 15 1.65 -31.27 -22.15
CA THR A 15 1.01 -30.02 -21.80
C THR A 15 0.31 -30.29 -20.47
N GLY A 16 1.06 -30.17 -19.37
CA GLY A 16 0.45 -30.04 -18.09
C GLY A 16 -0.53 -28.88 -18.17
N THR A 17 -1.82 -29.16 -18.05
CA THR A 17 -2.82 -28.11 -17.86
C THR A 17 -2.41 -27.38 -16.59
N LEU A 18 -2.03 -26.09 -16.72
CA LEU A 18 -1.84 -25.24 -15.57
C LEU A 18 -3.12 -25.32 -14.74
N GLU A 19 -2.99 -25.55 -13.45
CA GLU A 19 -4.13 -25.71 -12.53
C GLU A 19 -4.93 -24.39 -12.45
N TYR A 20 -4.22 -23.25 -12.60
CA TYR A 20 -4.77 -21.88 -12.58
C TYR A 20 -4.09 -21.03 -13.65
N SER A 21 -4.84 -20.06 -14.18
CA SER A 21 -4.29 -18.97 -15.00
C SER A 21 -3.53 -17.96 -14.10
N PRO A 22 -2.64 -17.11 -14.68
CA PRO A 22 -1.96 -16.06 -13.93
C PRO A 22 -2.92 -15.17 -13.12
N GLN A 23 -4.06 -14.81 -13.75
CA GLN A 23 -5.07 -13.96 -13.14
C GLN A 23 -5.82 -14.67 -12.01
N GLU A 24 -6.08 -15.98 -12.14
CA GLU A 24 -6.70 -16.77 -11.07
C GLU A 24 -5.75 -16.92 -9.87
N ILE A 25 -4.44 -17.11 -10.09
CA ILE A 25 -3.45 -17.17 -9.01
C ILE A 25 -3.42 -15.83 -8.28
N LEU A 26 -3.38 -14.72 -9.02
CA LEU A 26 -3.39 -13.38 -8.47
C LEU A 26 -4.68 -13.12 -7.67
N ASN A 27 -5.85 -13.41 -8.26
CA ASN A 27 -7.14 -13.23 -7.59
C ASN A 27 -7.26 -14.10 -6.33
N ASN A 28 -6.79 -15.35 -6.38
CA ASN A 28 -6.79 -16.21 -5.20
C ASN A 28 -5.85 -15.66 -4.12
N ALA A 29 -4.67 -15.21 -4.49
CA ALA A 29 -3.78 -14.55 -3.54
C ALA A 29 -4.44 -13.32 -2.91
N ILE A 30 -5.24 -12.56 -3.66
CA ILE A 30 -6.01 -11.40 -3.18
C ILE A 30 -7.20 -11.82 -2.29
N GLN A 31 -8.04 -12.72 -2.77
CA GLN A 31 -9.35 -13.03 -2.16
C GLN A 31 -9.28 -14.09 -1.06
N GLU A 32 -8.32 -15.04 -1.19
CA GLU A 32 -8.10 -16.03 -0.15
C GLU A 32 -7.45 -15.37 1.06
N THR A 33 -8.25 -14.68 1.84
CA THR A 33 -7.97 -14.53 3.26
C THR A 33 -8.01 -15.93 3.83
N THR A 34 -6.96 -16.71 3.58
CA THR A 34 -6.81 -17.96 4.30
C THR A 34 -6.98 -17.62 5.77
N ASP A 35 -7.79 -18.44 6.49
CA ASP A 35 -7.92 -18.40 7.96
C ASP A 35 -6.56 -18.67 8.63
N LEU A 36 -5.51 -18.02 8.14
CA LEU A 36 -4.17 -18.09 8.68
C LEU A 36 -4.13 -17.28 9.97
N THR A 37 -4.65 -17.92 11.02
CA THR A 37 -4.75 -17.28 12.34
C THR A 37 -3.39 -17.05 12.97
N SER A 38 -2.35 -17.78 12.53
CA SER A 38 -0.99 -17.62 13.04
C SER A 38 0.06 -18.05 12.03
N TYR A 39 1.23 -17.42 12.08
CA TYR A 39 2.45 -17.89 11.40
C TYR A 39 3.70 -17.37 12.10
N TYR A 40 4.81 -18.08 11.88
CA TYR A 40 6.15 -17.59 12.10
C TYR A 40 6.87 -17.50 10.76
N ALA A 41 7.62 -16.42 10.55
CA ALA A 41 8.39 -16.22 9.34
C ALA A 41 9.75 -15.58 9.60
N GLU A 42 10.74 -15.95 8.78
CA GLU A 42 12.01 -15.24 8.64
C GLU A 42 12.20 -14.91 7.16
N TYR A 43 12.58 -13.68 6.86
CA TYR A 43 12.83 -13.26 5.48
C TYR A 43 13.90 -12.19 5.41
N ASN A 44 14.54 -12.10 4.25
CA ASN A 44 15.50 -11.05 3.94
C ASN A 44 14.88 -10.08 2.93
N MET A 45 15.18 -8.81 3.11
CA MET A 45 14.87 -7.74 2.15
C MET A 45 16.18 -7.17 1.65
N ASP A 46 16.47 -7.39 0.36
CA ASP A 46 17.54 -6.70 -0.35
C ASP A 46 16.93 -5.43 -0.98
N LEU A 47 17.40 -4.27 -0.57
CA LEU A 47 16.85 -2.99 -1.02
C LEU A 47 17.43 -2.53 -2.37
N GLY A 48 18.40 -3.28 -2.94
CA GLY A 48 18.99 -3.00 -4.25
C GLY A 48 20.16 -2.00 -4.21
N ASP A 49 20.43 -1.40 -3.07
CA ASP A 49 21.58 -0.49 -2.83
C ASP A 49 22.74 -1.18 -2.09
N GLY A 50 22.63 -2.48 -1.85
CA GLY A 50 23.55 -3.31 -1.07
C GLY A 50 23.16 -3.45 0.40
N THR A 51 22.06 -2.83 0.83
CA THR A 51 21.49 -3.00 2.17
C THR A 51 20.64 -4.26 2.21
N ILE A 52 20.96 -5.15 3.15
CA ILE A 52 20.17 -6.35 3.43
C ILE A 52 19.58 -6.22 4.82
N VAL A 53 18.27 -6.34 4.91
CA VAL A 53 17.49 -6.30 6.15
C VAL A 53 16.96 -7.69 6.43
N THR A 54 17.22 -8.22 7.62
CA THR A 54 16.68 -9.51 8.09
C THR A 54 15.50 -9.27 9.00
N VAL A 55 14.40 -9.95 8.74
CA VAL A 55 13.17 -9.80 9.50
C VAL A 55 12.73 -11.14 10.08
N LYS A 56 12.31 -11.11 11.35
CA LYS A 56 11.59 -12.23 11.99
C LYS A 56 10.22 -11.73 12.41
N GLN A 57 9.19 -12.47 12.08
CA GLN A 57 7.82 -12.07 12.34
C GLN A 57 7.00 -13.19 12.94
N TRP A 58 6.28 -12.88 14.00
CA TRP A 58 5.28 -13.74 14.64
C TRP A 58 3.91 -13.07 14.51
N LYS A 59 2.95 -13.79 13.96
CA LYS A 59 1.56 -13.33 13.87
C LYS A 59 0.63 -14.31 14.57
N LYS A 60 -0.29 -13.80 15.38
CA LYS A 60 -1.38 -14.57 15.98
C LYS A 60 -2.62 -13.71 16.09
N ASN A 61 -3.66 -14.06 15.32
CA ASN A 61 -4.86 -13.25 15.13
C ASN A 61 -4.48 -11.82 14.64
N ASN A 62 -4.89 -10.78 15.34
CA ASN A 62 -4.56 -9.36 15.09
C ASN A 62 -3.23 -8.90 15.71
N LYS A 63 -2.51 -9.80 16.44
CA LYS A 63 -1.22 -9.46 17.06
C LYS A 63 -0.06 -9.78 16.12
N ILE A 64 0.89 -8.84 16.03
CA ILE A 64 2.09 -8.99 15.23
C ILE A 64 3.29 -8.52 16.06
N TYR A 65 4.29 -9.38 16.18
CA TYR A 65 5.61 -9.03 16.72
C TYR A 65 6.63 -9.19 15.60
N THR A 66 7.45 -8.17 15.40
CA THR A 66 8.44 -8.14 14.33
C THR A 66 9.79 -7.69 14.88
N GLU A 67 10.84 -8.44 14.61
CA GLU A 67 12.22 -8.03 14.79
C GLU A 67 12.82 -7.72 13.43
N VAL A 68 13.44 -6.56 13.30
CA VAL A 68 14.14 -6.12 12.10
C VAL A 68 15.59 -5.86 12.45
N GLU A 69 16.51 -6.40 11.67
CA GLU A 69 17.95 -6.24 11.86
C GLU A 69 18.62 -5.92 10.53
N ASP A 70 19.33 -4.85 10.48
CA ASP A 70 20.25 -4.52 9.39
C ASP A 70 21.70 -4.55 9.88
N ASN A 71 22.66 -4.11 9.04
CA ASN A 71 24.08 -4.15 9.38
C ASN A 71 24.44 -3.22 10.59
N ASN A 72 23.59 -2.30 10.98
CA ASN A 72 23.93 -1.22 11.89
C ASN A 72 22.95 -1.11 13.08
N SER A 73 21.74 -1.63 12.97
CA SER A 73 20.70 -1.40 13.96
C SER A 73 19.74 -2.58 14.10
N LYS A 74 19.13 -2.67 15.26
CA LYS A 74 18.02 -3.55 15.55
C LYS A 74 16.80 -2.71 15.92
N SER A 75 15.64 -3.05 15.37
CA SER A 75 14.35 -2.50 15.78
C SER A 75 13.36 -3.62 16.06
N ILE A 76 12.43 -3.34 16.96
CA ILE A 76 11.34 -4.24 17.34
C ILE A 76 10.05 -3.47 17.18
N ALA A 77 9.08 -4.07 16.50
CA ALA A 77 7.72 -3.56 16.40
C ALA A 77 6.75 -4.58 16.97
N LEU A 78 5.84 -4.14 17.80
CA LEU A 78 4.76 -4.96 18.36
C LEU A 78 3.43 -4.24 18.16
N ASN A 79 2.49 -4.92 17.51
CA ASN A 79 1.08 -4.59 17.59
C ASN A 79 0.41 -5.69 18.43
N ASP A 80 -0.12 -5.36 19.60
CA ASP A 80 -0.78 -6.30 20.49
C ASP A 80 -2.31 -6.28 20.39
N GLY A 81 -2.83 -5.44 19.46
CA GLY A 81 -4.25 -5.22 19.22
C GLY A 81 -4.83 -4.03 19.98
N ASN A 82 -4.11 -3.48 20.98
CA ASN A 82 -4.51 -2.27 21.72
C ASN A 82 -3.55 -1.12 21.50
N GLN A 83 -2.28 -1.44 21.26
CA GLN A 83 -1.22 -0.45 21.06
C GLN A 83 -0.21 -0.95 20.04
N ILE A 84 0.46 0.00 19.40
CA ILE A 84 1.63 -0.23 18.56
C ILE A 84 2.85 0.26 19.31
N ILE A 85 3.85 -0.59 19.45
CA ILE A 85 5.11 -0.27 20.10
C ILE A 85 6.20 -0.34 19.04
N SER A 86 7.02 0.70 18.93
CA SER A 86 8.28 0.72 18.20
C SER A 86 9.42 0.88 19.21
N TYR A 87 10.34 -0.08 19.25
CA TYR A 87 11.46 -0.08 20.18
C TYR A 87 12.79 -0.19 19.44
N LEU A 88 13.68 0.74 19.73
CA LEU A 88 15.04 0.82 19.21
C LEU A 88 16.03 0.49 20.34
N PRO A 89 16.45 -0.78 20.49
CA PRO A 89 17.30 -1.22 21.59
C PRO A 89 18.64 -0.49 21.68
N ASP A 90 19.25 -0.19 20.53
CA ASP A 90 20.57 0.46 20.46
C ASP A 90 20.49 1.92 20.90
N GLU A 91 19.36 2.58 20.65
CA GLU A 91 19.09 3.97 21.08
C GLU A 91 18.45 4.04 22.47
N LYS A 92 17.98 2.91 23.00
CA LYS A 92 17.23 2.81 24.26
C LYS A 92 15.99 3.72 24.27
N THR A 93 15.27 3.76 23.15
CA THR A 93 14.05 4.53 22.99
C THR A 93 12.91 3.63 22.56
N ALA A 94 11.71 3.91 23.06
CA ALA A 94 10.49 3.26 22.63
C ALA A 94 9.39 4.31 22.43
N SER A 95 8.63 4.18 21.34
CA SER A 95 7.39 4.91 21.12
C SER A 95 6.22 3.95 21.27
N VAL A 96 5.24 4.34 22.06
CA VAL A 96 4.02 3.57 22.31
C VAL A 96 2.85 4.39 21.81
N PHE A 97 2.15 3.86 20.81
CA PHE A 97 0.95 4.46 20.24
C PHE A 97 -0.26 3.71 20.77
N ASP A 98 -1.07 4.36 21.58
CA ASP A 98 -2.35 3.81 22.02
C ASP A 98 -3.36 3.90 20.85
N LEU A 99 -3.92 2.76 20.45
CA LEU A 99 -4.93 2.70 19.38
C LEU A 99 -6.32 3.14 19.88
N GLY A 100 -6.45 3.40 21.18
CA GLY A 100 -7.71 3.80 21.82
C GLY A 100 -8.77 2.70 21.78
N ASN A 101 -9.96 3.05 22.27
CA ASN A 101 -11.16 2.21 22.13
C ASN A 101 -11.97 2.63 20.89
N GLY A 102 -11.30 3.12 19.84
CA GLY A 102 -11.95 3.55 18.60
C GLY A 102 -12.70 2.42 17.93
N GLU A 103 -13.87 2.70 17.35
CA GLU A 103 -14.67 1.72 16.60
C GLU A 103 -13.97 1.27 15.29
N GLU A 104 -12.92 1.95 14.89
CA GLU A 104 -12.09 1.59 13.73
C GLU A 104 -10.74 1.05 14.22
N GLU A 105 -10.56 -0.26 14.04
CA GLU A 105 -9.34 -0.98 14.35
C GLU A 105 -8.23 -0.50 13.40
N PHE A 106 -7.32 0.36 13.88
CA PHE A 106 -6.12 0.73 13.12
C PHE A 106 -5.21 -0.49 13.01
N ILE A 107 -5.39 -1.25 11.95
CA ILE A 107 -4.60 -2.43 11.65
C ILE A 107 -3.50 -2.03 10.69
N MET A 108 -2.24 -2.06 11.15
CA MET A 108 -1.12 -1.95 10.22
C MET A 108 -1.20 -3.12 9.22
N PRO A 109 -1.20 -2.84 7.91
CA PRO A 109 -1.29 -3.91 6.93
C PRO A 109 -0.12 -4.87 7.09
N THR A 110 -0.42 -6.15 7.15
CA THR A 110 0.59 -7.21 7.13
C THR A 110 1.37 -7.16 5.82
N LEU A 111 2.56 -7.76 5.77
CA LEU A 111 3.30 -7.87 4.51
C LEU A 111 2.44 -8.51 3.40
N LYS A 112 1.58 -9.48 3.75
CA LYS A 112 0.62 -10.06 2.81
C LYS A 112 -0.31 -8.98 2.26
N GLU A 113 -0.95 -8.19 3.11
CA GLU A 113 -1.87 -7.12 2.69
C GLU A 113 -1.16 -6.03 1.88
N GLN A 114 0.07 -5.68 2.24
CA GLN A 114 0.88 -4.75 1.43
C GLN A 114 1.13 -5.29 0.02
N VAL A 115 1.55 -6.56 -0.11
CA VAL A 115 1.75 -7.21 -1.41
C VAL A 115 0.43 -7.35 -2.17
N MET A 116 -0.68 -7.57 -1.46
CA MET A 116 -2.02 -7.65 -2.04
C MET A 116 -2.45 -6.31 -2.64
N ASN A 117 -2.29 -5.22 -1.89
CA ASN A 117 -2.55 -3.87 -2.38
C ASN A 117 -1.71 -3.58 -3.62
N MET A 118 -0.42 -3.97 -3.61
CA MET A 118 0.44 -3.86 -4.77
C MET A 118 -0.08 -4.64 -5.99
N TYR A 119 -0.65 -5.84 -5.79
CA TYR A 119 -1.25 -6.63 -6.87
C TYR A 119 -2.46 -5.93 -7.49
N GLU A 120 -3.29 -5.27 -6.71
CA GLU A 120 -4.38 -4.46 -7.23
C GLU A 120 -3.87 -3.38 -8.19
N PHE A 121 -2.74 -2.75 -7.91
CA PHE A 121 -2.12 -1.76 -8.80
C PHE A 121 -1.56 -2.36 -10.09
N ILE A 122 -0.97 -3.57 -10.04
CA ILE A 122 -0.32 -4.15 -11.22
C ILE A 122 -1.27 -4.92 -12.15
N LYS A 123 -2.45 -5.36 -11.68
CA LYS A 123 -3.37 -6.21 -12.46
C LYS A 123 -3.76 -5.61 -13.82
N ASP A 124 -3.91 -4.28 -13.89
CA ASP A 124 -4.32 -3.56 -15.09
C ASP A 124 -3.14 -2.91 -15.84
N SER A 125 -2.06 -2.57 -15.14
CA SER A 125 -0.88 -1.89 -15.68
C SER A 125 0.21 -2.82 -16.20
N HIS A 126 0.15 -4.13 -15.88
CA HIS A 126 1.15 -5.11 -16.27
C HIS A 126 0.56 -6.25 -17.12
N GLU A 127 1.42 -6.87 -17.92
CA GLU A 127 1.16 -8.16 -18.55
C GLU A 127 1.70 -9.26 -17.62
N ILE A 128 0.79 -10.13 -17.14
CA ILE A 128 1.13 -11.16 -16.15
C ILE A 128 1.18 -12.52 -16.82
N THR A 129 2.30 -13.22 -16.66
CA THR A 129 2.54 -14.56 -17.19
C THR A 129 3.00 -15.49 -16.08
N ILE A 130 2.96 -16.82 -16.33
CA ILE A 130 3.46 -17.84 -15.39
C ILE A 130 4.90 -18.18 -15.75
N GLY A 131 5.78 -18.12 -14.75
CA GLY A 131 7.16 -18.61 -14.81
C GLY A 131 7.27 -20.09 -14.40
N GLU A 132 8.49 -20.56 -14.24
CA GLU A 132 8.75 -21.91 -13.75
C GLU A 132 8.52 -21.99 -12.23
N ASP A 133 7.86 -23.06 -11.78
CA ASP A 133 7.63 -23.33 -10.37
C ASP A 133 8.95 -23.46 -9.60
N GLU A 134 9.03 -22.89 -8.42
CA GLU A 134 10.18 -22.92 -7.55
C GLU A 134 9.75 -23.26 -6.11
N LYS A 135 10.70 -23.70 -5.28
CA LYS A 135 10.48 -23.87 -3.84
C LYS A 135 11.12 -22.71 -3.08
N ILE A 136 10.32 -21.97 -2.36
CA ILE A 136 10.77 -20.90 -1.47
C ILE A 136 10.52 -21.30 -0.02
N ALA A 137 11.52 -21.21 0.84
CA ALA A 137 11.46 -21.69 2.23
C ALA A 137 10.93 -23.13 2.38
N GLY A 138 11.14 -23.97 1.37
CA GLY A 138 10.65 -25.36 1.33
C GLY A 138 9.22 -25.58 0.86
N HIS A 139 8.50 -24.51 0.52
CA HIS A 139 7.14 -24.51 0.01
C HIS A 139 7.10 -24.49 -1.51
N ASP A 140 6.19 -25.26 -2.11
CA ASP A 140 5.93 -25.21 -3.56
C ASP A 140 5.18 -23.91 -3.88
N THR A 141 5.67 -23.14 -4.86
CA THR A 141 5.09 -21.85 -5.22
C THR A 141 4.65 -21.80 -6.68
N TYR A 142 3.65 -20.97 -6.99
CA TYR A 142 3.40 -20.45 -8.32
C TYR A 142 4.35 -19.27 -8.55
N HIS A 143 4.96 -19.19 -9.73
CA HIS A 143 5.79 -18.05 -10.11
C HIS A 143 5.02 -17.17 -11.10
N LEU A 144 4.75 -15.94 -10.74
CA LEU A 144 4.15 -14.92 -11.59
C LEU A 144 5.21 -13.92 -12.03
N ILE A 145 5.20 -13.60 -13.34
CA ILE A 145 6.06 -12.59 -13.95
C ILE A 145 5.15 -11.47 -14.47
N ALA A 146 5.26 -10.29 -13.88
CA ALA A 146 4.50 -9.10 -14.23
C ALA A 146 5.43 -8.12 -14.96
N LYS A 147 5.16 -7.87 -16.25
CA LYS A 147 5.90 -6.94 -17.09
C LYS A 147 5.12 -5.67 -17.28
N ALA A 148 5.70 -4.52 -16.94
CA ALA A 148 5.05 -3.23 -17.11
C ALA A 148 4.72 -2.95 -18.58
N LYS A 149 3.48 -2.59 -18.88
CA LYS A 149 3.01 -2.24 -20.24
C LYS A 149 3.60 -0.93 -20.74
N LYS A 150 3.98 -0.03 -19.83
CA LYS A 150 4.61 1.26 -20.13
C LYS A 150 5.98 1.33 -19.45
N LYS A 151 6.96 1.97 -20.10
CA LYS A 151 8.28 2.25 -19.50
C LYS A 151 8.17 3.45 -18.57
N GLY A 152 8.93 3.44 -17.48
CA GLY A 152 9.00 4.56 -16.53
C GLY A 152 7.84 4.61 -15.55
N THR A 153 7.10 3.52 -15.38
CA THR A 153 6.14 3.39 -14.28
C THR A 153 6.89 3.19 -12.96
N LEU A 154 6.41 3.78 -11.88
CA LEU A 154 6.99 3.66 -10.54
C LEU A 154 7.09 2.19 -10.11
N MET A 155 6.11 1.38 -10.48
CA MET A 155 6.15 -0.07 -10.33
C MET A 155 6.64 -0.67 -11.66
N GLY A 156 7.94 -0.94 -11.74
CA GLY A 156 8.56 -1.58 -12.89
C GLY A 156 8.21 -3.07 -13.01
N ASP A 157 9.05 -3.82 -13.69
CA ASP A 157 8.86 -5.27 -13.81
C ASP A 157 8.93 -5.95 -12.45
N MET A 158 8.07 -6.95 -12.23
CA MET A 158 8.01 -7.68 -10.97
C MET A 158 7.95 -9.18 -11.19
N GLU A 159 8.49 -9.92 -10.23
CA GLU A 159 8.35 -11.37 -10.15
C GLU A 159 7.88 -11.75 -8.74
N ILE A 160 6.94 -12.69 -8.65
CA ILE A 160 6.25 -13.00 -7.40
C ILE A 160 6.07 -14.52 -7.29
N TRP A 161 6.47 -15.08 -6.16
CA TRP A 161 6.33 -16.51 -5.85
C TRP A 161 5.30 -16.69 -4.73
N VAL A 162 4.17 -17.28 -5.09
CA VAL A 162 3.01 -17.45 -4.20
C VAL A 162 2.91 -18.89 -3.73
N ASP A 163 2.87 -19.14 -2.43
CA ASP A 163 2.70 -20.49 -1.85
C ASP A 163 1.41 -21.13 -2.33
N LYS A 164 1.50 -22.34 -2.89
CA LYS A 164 0.37 -23.08 -3.47
C LYS A 164 -0.72 -23.48 -2.45
N LYS A 165 -0.44 -23.42 -1.15
CA LYS A 165 -1.36 -23.84 -0.10
C LYS A 165 -2.00 -22.68 0.65
N THR A 166 -1.19 -21.67 0.97
CA THR A 166 -1.62 -20.57 1.84
C THR A 166 -1.81 -19.27 1.06
N TRP A 167 -1.50 -19.26 -0.24
CA TRP A 167 -1.54 -18.08 -1.09
C TRP A 167 -0.66 -16.91 -0.58
N MET A 168 0.28 -17.22 0.32
CA MET A 168 1.23 -16.25 0.86
C MET A 168 2.33 -15.97 -0.18
N PRO A 169 2.64 -14.69 -0.48
CA PRO A 169 3.81 -14.36 -1.28
C PRO A 169 5.07 -14.63 -0.46
N LEU A 170 5.88 -15.59 -0.90
CA LEU A 170 7.10 -15.99 -0.19
C LEU A 170 8.37 -15.39 -0.81
N LYS A 171 8.28 -14.86 -2.02
CA LYS A 171 9.33 -14.08 -2.65
C LYS A 171 8.73 -13.07 -3.60
N THR A 172 9.30 -11.87 -3.61
CA THR A 172 8.94 -10.81 -4.54
C THR A 172 10.22 -10.12 -4.98
N THR A 173 10.38 -9.92 -6.28
CA THR A 173 11.43 -9.08 -6.85
C THR A 173 10.78 -7.95 -7.62
N SER A 174 11.25 -6.74 -7.46
CA SER A 174 10.78 -5.59 -8.21
C SER A 174 11.94 -4.80 -8.79
N VAL A 175 11.77 -4.32 -10.02
CA VAL A 175 12.76 -3.55 -10.75
C VAL A 175 12.21 -2.15 -11.00
N SER A 176 12.82 -1.14 -10.41
CA SER A 176 12.47 0.27 -10.62
C SER A 176 13.71 1.03 -11.09
N GLY A 177 13.69 1.46 -12.36
CA GLY A 177 14.88 2.04 -12.98
C GLY A 177 16.06 1.06 -12.99
N ASP A 178 17.17 1.46 -12.37
CA ASP A 178 18.39 0.65 -12.24
C ASP A 178 18.45 -0.14 -10.92
N MET A 179 17.46 0.01 -10.04
CA MET A 179 17.39 -0.67 -8.75
C MET A 179 16.56 -1.95 -8.86
N THR A 180 17.04 -2.99 -8.20
CA THR A 180 16.30 -4.25 -8.04
C THR A 180 16.21 -4.54 -6.56
N SER A 181 15.01 -4.59 -6.03
CA SER A 181 14.74 -5.00 -4.65
C SER A 181 14.17 -6.41 -4.62
N THR A 182 14.51 -7.17 -3.58
CA THR A 182 14.02 -8.54 -3.41
C THR A 182 13.66 -8.78 -1.96
N THR A 183 12.45 -9.28 -1.71
CA THR A 183 12.04 -9.86 -0.43
C THR A 183 11.94 -11.37 -0.61
N GLU A 184 12.64 -12.16 0.20
CA GLU A 184 12.63 -13.61 0.10
C GLU A 184 12.54 -14.25 1.49
N TYR A 185 11.54 -15.10 1.68
CA TYR A 185 11.38 -15.90 2.89
C TYR A 185 12.41 -17.00 2.95
N THR A 186 13.15 -17.05 4.06
CA THR A 186 14.10 -18.12 4.38
C THR A 186 13.45 -19.19 5.24
N LYS A 187 12.39 -18.82 5.98
CA LYS A 187 11.58 -19.72 6.79
C LYS A 187 10.13 -19.25 6.82
N TYR A 188 9.20 -20.20 6.69
CA TYR A 188 7.77 -19.93 6.80
C TYR A 188 7.06 -21.11 7.45
N GLU A 189 6.41 -20.86 8.57
CA GLU A 189 5.66 -21.84 9.34
C GLU A 189 4.21 -21.39 9.51
N PRO A 190 3.31 -21.71 8.55
CA PRO A 190 1.90 -21.40 8.70
C PRO A 190 1.27 -22.21 9.84
N ASN A 191 0.29 -21.62 10.53
CA ASN A 191 -0.38 -22.22 11.70
C ASN A 191 0.59 -22.55 12.84
N ALA A 192 1.66 -21.78 13.01
CA ALA A 192 2.63 -21.93 14.08
C ALA A 192 1.96 -21.79 15.45
N LYS A 193 2.40 -22.63 16.42
CA LYS A 193 1.97 -22.48 17.81
C LYS A 193 2.81 -21.38 18.46
N ILE A 194 2.20 -20.23 18.68
CA ILE A 194 2.84 -19.06 19.27
C ILE A 194 2.24 -18.80 20.64
N GLU A 195 3.10 -18.74 21.65
CA GLU A 195 2.71 -18.41 23.02
C GLU A 195 2.36 -16.92 23.12
N ASP A 196 1.36 -16.57 23.94
CA ASP A 196 0.92 -15.18 24.10
C ASP A 196 2.02 -14.26 24.66
N LEU A 197 2.98 -14.83 25.38
CA LEU A 197 4.13 -14.10 25.94
C LEU A 197 5.02 -13.48 24.85
N VAL A 198 5.00 -13.98 23.62
CA VAL A 198 5.72 -13.38 22.48
C VAL A 198 5.22 -11.95 22.21
N PHE A 199 3.95 -11.67 22.52
CA PHE A 199 3.32 -10.37 22.31
C PHE A 199 3.32 -9.50 23.58
N VAL A 200 4.33 -9.69 24.42
CA VAL A 200 4.59 -8.85 25.59
C VAL A 200 6.01 -8.34 25.49
N LEU A 201 6.17 -7.04 25.49
CA LEU A 201 7.49 -6.40 25.42
C LEU A 201 7.81 -5.73 26.76
N ASP A 202 8.81 -6.28 27.47
CA ASP A 202 9.35 -5.70 28.69
C ASP A 202 10.57 -4.84 28.34
N PHE A 203 10.58 -3.59 28.77
CA PHE A 203 11.69 -2.68 28.55
C PHE A 203 12.70 -2.72 29.71
N PRO A 204 14.02 -2.64 29.41
CA PRO A 204 15.01 -2.33 30.43
C PRO A 204 14.71 -1.02 31.16
N GLU A 205 15.18 -0.88 32.41
CA GLU A 205 14.93 0.32 33.23
C GLU A 205 15.49 1.63 32.65
N ASP A 206 16.46 1.55 31.73
CA ASP A 206 17.14 2.70 31.12
C ASP A 206 16.57 3.06 29.72
N VAL A 207 15.40 2.54 29.36
CA VAL A 207 14.71 2.89 28.12
C VAL A 207 13.85 4.13 28.34
N THR A 208 14.00 5.10 27.44
CA THR A 208 13.11 6.26 27.38
C THR A 208 11.86 5.89 26.59
N ILE A 209 10.70 5.96 27.23
CA ILE A 209 9.41 5.65 26.61
C ILE A 209 8.70 6.96 26.31
N THR A 210 8.28 7.14 25.05
CA THR A 210 7.39 8.22 24.62
C THR A 210 6.01 7.61 24.33
N GLU A 211 5.00 8.08 25.04
CA GLU A 211 3.61 7.73 24.75
C GLU A 211 3.07 8.74 23.77
N GLU A 212 2.57 8.26 22.66
CA GLU A 212 1.96 9.06 21.61
C GLU A 212 0.50 8.64 21.45
N THR A 213 -0.39 9.60 21.34
CA THR A 213 -1.77 9.33 20.93
C THR A 213 -1.87 9.48 19.43
N VAL A 214 -2.51 8.53 18.75
CA VAL A 214 -2.89 8.72 17.35
C VAL A 214 -4.13 9.59 17.37
N ASP A 215 -3.96 10.88 17.07
CA ASP A 215 -5.10 11.74 16.84
C ASP A 215 -5.74 11.34 15.49
N LEU A 216 -6.77 10.51 15.58
CA LEU A 216 -7.53 10.12 14.39
C LEU A 216 -8.27 11.34 13.85
N PRO A 217 -8.45 11.45 12.53
CA PRO A 217 -9.24 12.49 11.94
C PRO A 217 -10.64 12.51 12.54
N THR A 218 -11.16 13.69 12.83
CA THR A 218 -12.53 13.86 13.35
C THR A 218 -13.43 14.50 12.31
N ASN A 219 -14.65 14.00 12.22
CA ASN A 219 -15.65 14.62 11.37
C ASN A 219 -16.03 16.01 11.91
N ILE A 220 -15.92 17.00 11.06
CA ILE A 220 -16.26 18.40 11.35
C ILE A 220 -17.31 18.93 10.35
N THR A 221 -17.96 20.00 10.71
CA THR A 221 -18.87 20.73 9.82
C THR A 221 -18.11 21.70 8.92
N LEU A 222 -18.76 22.16 7.83
CA LEU A 222 -18.19 23.20 6.96
C LEU A 222 -17.92 24.50 7.73
N GLU A 223 -18.74 24.84 8.74
CA GLU A 223 -18.52 26.02 9.57
C GLU A 223 -17.30 25.87 10.48
N GLU A 224 -17.02 24.68 11.00
CA GLU A 224 -15.80 24.38 11.76
C GLU A 224 -14.57 24.41 10.87
N ALA A 225 -14.64 23.87 9.65
CA ALA A 225 -13.56 23.95 8.66
C ALA A 225 -13.19 25.41 8.32
N LYS A 226 -14.18 26.33 8.29
CA LYS A 226 -13.92 27.78 8.12
C LYS A 226 -13.18 28.42 9.31
N LEU A 227 -13.20 27.80 10.49
CA LEU A 227 -12.38 28.28 11.61
C LEU A 227 -10.91 27.91 11.44
N LEU A 228 -10.63 26.80 10.78
CA LEU A 228 -9.26 26.37 10.46
C LEU A 228 -8.68 27.14 9.28
N HIS A 229 -9.49 27.33 8.23
CA HIS A 229 -9.13 28.09 7.04
C HIS A 229 -10.18 29.17 6.78
N GLN A 230 -9.79 30.43 6.88
CA GLN A 230 -10.70 31.57 6.72
C GLN A 230 -11.46 31.57 5.38
N SER A 231 -10.85 31.02 4.34
CA SER A 231 -11.43 30.93 3.00
C SER A 231 -10.74 29.81 2.22
N PHE A 232 -11.52 28.92 1.63
CA PHE A 232 -11.03 27.81 0.80
C PHE A 232 -12.04 27.44 -0.28
N LEU A 233 -11.60 26.69 -1.27
CA LEU A 233 -12.42 26.27 -2.40
C LEU A 233 -13.28 25.06 -2.03
N VAL A 234 -14.54 25.08 -2.44
CA VAL A 234 -15.44 23.93 -2.43
C VAL A 234 -16.17 23.81 -3.76
N LEU A 235 -16.58 22.62 -4.09
CA LEU A 235 -17.42 22.38 -5.26
C LEU A 235 -18.89 22.70 -4.91
N PRO A 236 -19.58 23.56 -5.68
CA PRO A 236 -20.97 23.89 -5.41
C PRO A 236 -21.90 22.72 -5.75
N GLU A 237 -22.97 22.56 -4.98
CA GLU A 237 -23.97 21.48 -5.18
C GLU A 237 -24.60 21.47 -6.58
N SER A 238 -24.61 22.64 -7.27
CA SER A 238 -25.11 22.76 -8.64
C SER A 238 -24.37 21.87 -9.65
N THR A 239 -23.19 21.35 -9.31
CA THR A 239 -22.42 20.41 -10.11
C THR A 239 -22.96 18.98 -10.06
N GLY A 240 -23.88 18.70 -9.12
CA GLY A 240 -24.44 17.37 -8.86
C GLY A 240 -23.57 16.48 -7.97
N TYR A 241 -22.50 17.05 -7.40
CA TYR A 241 -21.71 16.43 -6.35
C TYR A 241 -22.12 17.02 -4.99
N SER A 242 -22.03 16.25 -3.94
CA SER A 242 -22.27 16.71 -2.56
C SER A 242 -21.12 16.30 -1.66
N ILE A 243 -20.93 17.11 -0.61
CA ILE A 243 -19.99 16.77 0.47
C ILE A 243 -20.67 15.67 1.31
N ASP A 244 -19.95 14.56 1.50
CA ASP A 244 -20.34 13.48 2.41
C ASP A 244 -19.78 13.72 3.81
N THR A 245 -18.45 13.84 3.91
CA THR A 245 -17.74 14.13 5.17
C THR A 245 -16.69 15.20 4.97
N ILE A 246 -16.41 15.93 6.04
CA ILE A 246 -15.24 16.80 6.19
C ILE A 246 -14.50 16.31 7.44
N GLU A 247 -13.23 16.02 7.31
CA GLU A 247 -12.39 15.48 8.37
C GLU A 247 -11.25 16.45 8.70
N ASP A 248 -11.02 16.71 9.98
CA ASP A 248 -9.88 17.46 10.50
C ASP A 248 -8.81 16.46 10.97
N PHE A 249 -7.61 16.56 10.41
CA PHE A 249 -6.46 15.70 10.75
C PHE A 249 -5.66 16.20 11.96
N HIS A 250 -6.10 17.30 12.59
CA HIS A 250 -5.44 17.88 13.79
C HIS A 250 -3.95 18.22 13.60
N MET A 251 -3.52 18.49 12.37
CA MET A 251 -2.14 18.85 12.05
C MET A 251 -1.88 20.33 12.34
N GLU A 252 -1.29 20.67 13.50
CA GLU A 252 -1.08 22.04 13.97
C GLU A 252 -0.35 22.94 12.95
N ASP A 253 0.64 22.40 12.23
CA ASP A 253 1.47 23.18 11.30
C ASP A 253 0.76 23.45 9.96
N THR A 254 -0.08 22.53 9.50
CA THR A 254 -0.72 22.57 8.17
C THR A 254 -2.21 22.82 8.23
N ASN A 255 -2.87 22.54 9.35
CA ASN A 255 -4.35 22.58 9.52
C ASN A 255 -5.05 21.77 8.42
N GLU A 256 -4.58 20.55 8.17
CA GLU A 256 -5.10 19.74 7.07
C GLU A 256 -6.54 19.30 7.32
N ILE A 257 -7.39 19.55 6.35
CA ILE A 257 -8.75 19.03 6.27
C ILE A 257 -8.92 18.21 5.00
N SER A 258 -9.77 17.20 5.04
CA SER A 258 -10.15 16.40 3.89
C SER A 258 -11.65 16.48 3.64
N ILE A 259 -12.07 16.64 2.39
CA ILE A 259 -13.47 16.71 1.97
C ILE A 259 -13.75 15.55 1.02
N ASN A 260 -14.64 14.66 1.40
CA ASN A 260 -15.10 13.55 0.59
C ASN A 260 -16.31 13.97 -0.26
N TYR A 261 -16.19 13.90 -1.58
CA TYR A 261 -17.23 14.23 -2.53
C TYR A 261 -17.91 12.98 -3.08
N VAL A 262 -19.24 12.92 -2.95
CA VAL A 262 -20.05 11.81 -3.45
C VAL A 262 -21.00 12.25 -4.56
N LYS A 263 -21.37 11.28 -5.40
CA LYS A 263 -22.43 11.40 -6.39
C LYS A 263 -23.23 10.11 -6.42
N ASN A 264 -24.53 10.17 -6.28
CA ASN A 264 -25.42 9.00 -6.14
C ASN A 264 -25.02 8.08 -4.96
N ASN A 265 -24.52 8.64 -3.86
CA ASN A 265 -23.99 7.94 -2.68
C ASN A 265 -22.73 7.09 -2.93
N GLU A 266 -22.01 7.34 -4.00
CA GLU A 266 -20.72 6.71 -4.29
C GLU A 266 -19.60 7.74 -4.20
N LEU A 267 -18.51 7.42 -3.50
CA LEU A 267 -17.32 8.26 -3.40
C LEU A 267 -16.73 8.49 -4.79
N GLN A 268 -16.48 9.74 -5.13
CA GLN A 268 -15.97 10.12 -6.44
C GLN A 268 -14.52 10.59 -6.37
N PHE A 269 -14.23 11.44 -5.43
CA PHE A 269 -12.89 11.95 -5.14
C PHE A 269 -12.84 12.54 -3.74
N THR A 270 -11.64 12.57 -3.20
CA THR A 270 -11.31 13.20 -1.93
C THR A 270 -10.44 14.42 -2.17
N MET A 271 -10.73 15.54 -1.54
CA MET A 271 -9.95 16.77 -1.65
C MET A 271 -9.34 17.14 -0.30
N SER A 272 -8.01 17.01 -0.17
CA SER A 272 -7.29 17.56 0.98
C SER A 272 -6.94 19.02 0.74
N ILE A 273 -7.07 19.83 1.80
CA ILE A 273 -6.80 21.27 1.82
C ILE A 273 -5.92 21.56 3.02
N PHE A 274 -4.77 22.17 2.79
CA PHE A 274 -3.85 22.49 3.87
C PHE A 274 -2.92 23.64 3.52
N LYS A 275 -2.29 24.22 4.54
CA LYS A 275 -1.22 25.20 4.35
C LYS A 275 0.08 24.48 4.02
N PRO A 276 0.66 24.65 2.82
CA PRO A 276 1.89 23.95 2.46
C PRO A 276 3.07 24.49 3.28
N LEU A 277 3.93 23.59 3.75
CA LEU A 277 5.19 23.95 4.42
C LEU A 277 6.25 24.41 3.42
N GLU A 278 6.20 23.88 2.20
CA GLU A 278 7.08 24.23 1.09
C GLU A 278 6.27 24.44 -0.18
N PRO A 279 6.72 25.33 -1.08
CA PRO A 279 6.06 25.52 -2.37
C PRO A 279 6.01 24.23 -3.20
N LEU A 280 5.02 24.13 -4.09
CA LEU A 280 4.97 23.05 -5.07
C LEU A 280 6.21 23.13 -5.97
N THR A 281 6.96 22.03 -6.06
CA THR A 281 8.16 21.94 -6.91
C THR A 281 7.88 21.00 -8.07
N ASP A 282 8.52 21.27 -9.22
CA ASP A 282 8.47 20.33 -10.34
C ASP A 282 9.15 19.03 -9.92
N ASN A 283 8.40 17.94 -9.97
CA ASN A 283 8.91 16.60 -9.70
C ASN A 283 8.97 15.82 -11.01
N ALA A 284 10.03 15.04 -11.22
CA ALA A 284 10.25 14.31 -12.47
C ALA A 284 9.17 13.24 -12.74
N ASP A 285 8.49 12.80 -11.70
CA ASP A 285 7.43 11.77 -11.77
C ASP A 285 6.02 12.37 -11.91
N GLU A 286 5.91 13.70 -12.02
CA GLU A 286 4.64 14.41 -12.13
C GLU A 286 4.51 15.12 -13.47
N GLU A 287 3.32 15.07 -14.06
CA GLU A 287 3.00 15.84 -15.26
C GLU A 287 2.56 17.27 -14.87
N ALA A 288 3.25 18.29 -15.39
CA ALA A 288 2.88 19.67 -15.16
C ALA A 288 1.57 19.99 -15.90
N ILE A 289 0.61 20.58 -15.19
CA ILE A 289 -0.70 20.97 -15.72
C ILE A 289 -1.05 22.40 -15.33
N THR A 290 -2.18 22.88 -15.86
CA THR A 290 -2.80 24.14 -15.43
C THR A 290 -4.14 23.83 -14.77
N VAL A 291 -4.33 24.25 -13.51
CA VAL A 291 -5.57 24.15 -12.75
C VAL A 291 -6.01 25.57 -12.43
N ARG A 292 -7.22 25.98 -12.84
CA ARG A 292 -7.77 27.34 -12.58
C ARG A 292 -6.84 28.47 -13.01
N GLY A 293 -6.08 28.25 -14.08
CA GLY A 293 -5.08 29.22 -14.56
C GLY A 293 -3.76 29.27 -13.77
N ILE A 294 -3.55 28.37 -12.82
CA ILE A 294 -2.37 28.26 -11.95
C ILE A 294 -1.61 26.98 -12.31
N GLN A 295 -0.28 27.00 -12.16
CA GLN A 295 0.53 25.80 -12.32
C GLN A 295 0.19 24.78 -11.22
N GLY A 296 -0.06 23.57 -11.64
CA GLY A 296 -0.26 22.39 -10.79
C GLY A 296 0.42 21.18 -11.40
N SER A 297 0.21 20.02 -10.81
CA SER A 297 0.74 18.77 -11.31
C SER A 297 -0.26 17.61 -11.17
N ILE A 298 -0.07 16.60 -12.00
CA ILE A 298 -0.73 15.29 -11.89
C ILE A 298 0.32 14.26 -11.56
N PHE A 299 0.05 13.48 -10.53
CA PHE A 299 0.75 12.25 -10.23
C PHE A 299 -0.15 11.05 -10.52
N GLU A 300 0.34 10.11 -11.33
CA GLU A 300 -0.39 8.88 -11.67
C GLU A 300 0.46 7.64 -11.37
N MET A 301 -0.13 6.69 -10.64
CA MET A 301 0.47 5.40 -10.37
C MET A 301 -0.61 4.30 -10.37
N GLY A 302 -0.66 3.53 -11.44
CA GLY A 302 -1.70 2.52 -11.61
C GLY A 302 -3.10 3.15 -11.62
N THR A 303 -3.93 2.81 -10.63
CA THR A 303 -5.25 3.41 -10.43
C THR A 303 -5.22 4.65 -9.55
N PHE A 304 -4.11 4.89 -8.85
CA PHE A 304 -3.93 6.09 -8.03
C PHE A 304 -3.68 7.31 -8.91
N ARG A 305 -4.49 8.35 -8.74
CA ARG A 305 -4.39 9.61 -9.48
C ARG A 305 -4.58 10.76 -8.53
N LEU A 306 -3.60 11.66 -8.49
CA LEU A 306 -3.59 12.84 -7.64
C LEU A 306 -3.38 14.08 -8.50
N ILE A 307 -4.27 15.07 -8.37
CA ILE A 307 -4.12 16.39 -8.96
C ILE A 307 -3.85 17.38 -7.84
N GLN A 308 -2.82 18.20 -7.97
CA GLN A 308 -2.48 19.17 -6.93
C GLN A 308 -2.13 20.56 -7.49
N TRP A 309 -2.43 21.61 -6.72
CA TRP A 309 -2.05 23.00 -7.01
C TRP A 309 -2.06 23.84 -5.75
N ASP A 310 -1.36 24.97 -5.79
CA ASP A 310 -1.32 25.97 -4.71
C ASP A 310 -2.13 27.20 -5.11
N GLU A 311 -3.18 27.55 -4.34
CA GLU A 311 -4.02 28.73 -4.57
C GLU A 311 -4.35 29.43 -3.27
N ASN A 312 -4.21 30.75 -3.22
CA ASN A 312 -4.53 31.59 -2.05
C ASN A 312 -3.79 31.18 -0.76
N GLY A 313 -2.60 30.62 -0.86
CA GLY A 313 -1.77 30.19 0.28
C GLY A 313 -2.16 28.83 0.85
N LEU A 314 -3.06 28.10 0.19
CA LEU A 314 -3.43 26.73 0.50
C LEU A 314 -3.04 25.80 -0.65
N ARG A 315 -2.69 24.58 -0.31
CA ARG A 315 -2.54 23.46 -1.25
C ARG A 315 -3.84 22.67 -1.30
N TYR A 316 -4.22 22.33 -2.51
CA TYR A 316 -5.35 21.48 -2.82
C TYR A 316 -4.84 20.22 -3.48
N ASN A 317 -5.16 19.07 -2.90
CA ASN A 317 -4.85 17.76 -3.43
C ASN A 317 -6.16 17.02 -3.71
N ILE A 318 -6.42 16.66 -4.95
CA ILE A 318 -7.60 15.85 -5.32
C ILE A 318 -7.14 14.44 -5.65
N MET A 319 -7.50 13.50 -4.80
CA MET A 319 -7.35 12.07 -5.03
C MET A 319 -8.60 11.53 -5.71
N ILE A 320 -8.44 10.95 -6.89
CA ILE A 320 -9.55 10.47 -7.71
C ILE A 320 -9.86 9.02 -7.34
N GLU A 321 -11.02 8.80 -6.73
CA GLU A 321 -11.45 7.49 -6.24
C GLU A 321 -12.25 6.72 -7.31
N ASN A 322 -13.10 7.41 -8.06
CA ASN A 322 -13.88 6.79 -9.13
C ASN A 322 -13.02 6.63 -10.39
N PRO A 323 -12.74 5.39 -10.85
CA PRO A 323 -11.91 5.15 -12.05
C PRO A 323 -12.58 5.64 -13.35
N GLU A 324 -13.90 5.87 -13.36
CA GLU A 324 -14.62 6.39 -14.55
C GLU A 324 -14.43 7.91 -14.74
N LEU A 325 -14.01 8.63 -13.70
CA LEU A 325 -13.67 10.06 -13.82
C LEU A 325 -12.31 10.20 -14.48
N SER A 326 -12.24 10.97 -15.55
CA SER A 326 -10.97 11.36 -16.16
C SER A 326 -10.33 12.55 -15.44
N ASN A 327 -9.02 12.78 -15.67
CA ASN A 327 -8.34 13.97 -15.18
C ASN A 327 -8.99 15.25 -15.72
N ASP A 328 -9.43 15.23 -16.99
CA ASP A 328 -10.12 16.38 -17.60
C ASP A 328 -11.45 16.68 -16.91
N ASP A 329 -12.19 15.65 -16.45
CA ASP A 329 -13.41 15.84 -15.67
C ASP A 329 -13.10 16.56 -14.35
N ILE A 330 -12.06 16.14 -13.63
CA ILE A 330 -11.64 16.78 -12.38
C ILE A 330 -11.16 18.20 -12.62
N LEU A 331 -10.38 18.46 -13.68
CA LEU A 331 -9.95 19.81 -14.02
C LEU A 331 -11.15 20.71 -14.32
N ALA A 332 -12.15 20.20 -15.06
CA ALA A 332 -13.39 20.93 -15.34
C ALA A 332 -14.23 21.16 -14.07
N LEU A 333 -14.20 20.27 -13.08
CA LEU A 333 -14.82 20.46 -11.76
C LEU A 333 -14.03 21.51 -10.96
N ALA A 334 -12.72 21.45 -10.94
CA ALA A 334 -11.88 22.43 -10.25
C ALA A 334 -12.18 23.87 -10.72
N GLU A 335 -12.38 24.10 -12.03
CA GLU A 335 -12.77 25.41 -12.56
C GLU A 335 -14.12 25.93 -12.02
N GLN A 336 -14.99 25.04 -11.56
CA GLN A 336 -16.31 25.39 -11.00
C GLN A 336 -16.29 25.61 -9.48
N MET A 337 -15.16 25.34 -8.81
CA MET A 337 -15.04 25.55 -7.37
C MET A 337 -15.17 27.02 -6.99
N GLU A 338 -15.86 27.26 -5.89
CA GLU A 338 -16.12 28.59 -5.36
C GLU A 338 -15.49 28.73 -3.97
N LEU A 339 -15.06 29.95 -3.62
CA LEU A 339 -14.54 30.25 -2.30
C LEU A 339 -15.69 30.28 -1.29
N VAL A 340 -15.58 29.50 -0.23
CA VAL A 340 -16.38 29.65 1.00
C VAL A 340 -15.60 30.50 2.00
N GLN A 341 -16.33 31.33 2.75
CA GLN A 341 -15.80 32.26 3.74
C GLN A 341 -16.58 32.10 5.06
#